data_594b540a938f0226eb4d3c6f6ef021ab
#
_entry.id   594b540a938f0226eb4d3c6f6ef021ab
#
_cell.length_a   1.000
_cell.length_b   1.000
_cell.length_c   1.000
_cell.angle_alpha   90.00
_cell.angle_beta   90.00
_cell.angle_gamma   90.00
#
_symmetry.space_group_name_H-M   'P 1'
#
loop_
_entity.id
_entity.type
_entity.pdbx_description
1 polymer ?
#
loop_
_entity_poly.entity_id
_entity_poly.type
_entity_poly.pdbx_seq_one_letter_code
_entity_poly.pdbx_strand_id
1 'polypeptide(L)'
;MQLRSDIILSGSVQESIALLTDFFEVEFFTLHLFRNGKEANNTPYVRTNYPDGWVAQYLMNDFVKIDPVLMHAEGTDDPFCWSEITLDLPQMQLMEKAIASGIGQTGFTVSYRDPVNRRSILSFNAQQAQGGDTWKPFLEENGEALQGLAEDLHMKALAEVFSEMEELPQLSPRESECLKWTAEGKAHTEIAIILGLSEHTVRSYLKVARIKLDSVSLAQAVAKASQMGLI
;
A
#
# COMPACT_ATOMS: atom_id res chain seq x y z
N MET A 1 -8.34 16.69 15.64
CA MET A 1 -9.68 16.71 15.00
C MET A 1 -9.69 17.51 13.70
N GLN A 2 -9.09 18.70 13.66
CA GLN A 2 -9.11 19.57 12.47
C GLN A 2 -8.35 18.92 11.27
N LEU A 3 -7.09 18.47 11.44
CA LEU A 3 -6.27 17.89 10.38
C LEU A 3 -6.98 16.73 9.66
N ARG A 4 -7.57 15.78 10.39
CA ARG A 4 -8.28 14.64 9.77
C ARG A 4 -9.44 15.11 8.90
N SER A 5 -10.20 16.12 9.37
CA SER A 5 -11.30 16.70 8.59
C SER A 5 -10.79 17.37 7.31
N ASP A 6 -9.69 18.11 7.39
CA ASP A 6 -9.10 18.79 6.24
C ASP A 6 -8.55 17.77 5.20
N ILE A 7 -7.94 16.68 5.68
CA ILE A 7 -7.50 15.57 4.82
C ILE A 7 -8.68 14.85 4.15
N ILE A 8 -9.75 14.58 4.88
CA ILE A 8 -10.95 13.94 4.29
C ILE A 8 -11.54 14.84 3.19
N LEU A 9 -11.55 16.14 3.40
CA LEU A 9 -12.11 17.14 2.45
C LEU A 9 -11.18 17.46 1.27
N SER A 10 -9.87 17.17 1.36
CA SER A 10 -8.94 17.39 0.24
C SER A 10 -9.31 16.49 -0.94
N GLY A 11 -9.04 16.94 -2.17
CA GLY A 11 -9.41 16.22 -3.39
C GLY A 11 -8.55 14.98 -3.65
N SER A 12 -7.32 14.93 -3.08
CA SER A 12 -6.35 13.86 -3.35
C SER A 12 -5.37 13.66 -2.19
N VAL A 13 -4.66 12.51 -2.19
CA VAL A 13 -3.52 12.29 -1.29
C VAL A 13 -2.42 13.33 -1.56
N GLN A 14 -2.19 13.66 -2.84
CA GLN A 14 -1.19 14.67 -3.20
C GLN A 14 -1.51 16.06 -2.61
N GLU A 15 -2.76 16.47 -2.62
CA GLU A 15 -3.20 17.71 -1.96
C GLU A 15 -3.09 17.65 -0.43
N SER A 16 -3.23 16.46 0.16
CA SER A 16 -3.07 16.26 1.60
C SER A 16 -1.62 16.42 2.06
N ILE A 17 -0.63 16.27 1.16
CA ILE A 17 0.79 16.30 1.53
C ILE A 17 1.17 17.64 2.18
N ALA A 18 0.75 18.76 1.62
CA ALA A 18 1.05 20.08 2.18
C ALA A 18 0.47 20.23 3.60
N LEU A 19 -0.77 19.78 3.81
CA LEU A 19 -1.41 19.81 5.13
C LEU A 19 -0.65 18.95 6.15
N LEU A 20 -0.14 17.78 5.71
CA LEU A 20 0.61 16.87 6.56
C LEU A 20 1.99 17.42 6.91
N THR A 21 2.73 17.92 5.92
CA THR A 21 4.08 18.48 6.14
C THR A 21 4.03 19.71 7.01
N ASP A 22 3.06 20.59 6.82
CA ASP A 22 2.87 21.80 7.64
C ASP A 22 2.50 21.43 9.08
N PHE A 23 1.58 20.49 9.28
CA PHE A 23 1.10 20.11 10.60
C PHE A 23 2.17 19.41 11.45
N PHE A 24 2.96 18.52 10.82
CA PHE A 24 4.02 17.76 11.52
C PHE A 24 5.38 18.47 11.50
N GLU A 25 5.47 19.65 10.89
CA GLU A 25 6.71 20.43 10.73
C GLU A 25 7.84 19.57 10.11
N VAL A 26 7.49 18.77 9.08
CA VAL A 26 8.43 17.92 8.32
C VAL A 26 8.57 18.42 6.89
N GLU A 27 9.72 18.18 6.26
CA GLU A 27 9.93 18.58 4.86
C GLU A 27 9.30 17.61 3.89
N PHE A 28 9.27 16.33 4.22
CA PHE A 28 8.84 15.29 3.29
C PHE A 28 7.82 14.34 3.89
N PHE A 29 6.93 13.91 3.02
CA PHE A 29 5.96 12.87 3.28
C PHE A 29 5.92 11.88 2.12
N THR A 30 5.78 10.61 2.43
CA THR A 30 5.58 9.57 1.42
C THR A 30 4.53 8.58 1.90
N LEU A 31 3.56 8.31 1.04
CA LEU A 31 2.61 7.23 1.21
C LEU A 31 2.91 6.14 0.18
N HIS A 32 3.13 4.93 0.66
CA HIS A 32 3.15 3.72 -0.15
C HIS A 32 1.87 2.91 0.14
N LEU A 33 1.13 2.53 -0.90
CA LEU A 33 0.00 1.62 -0.79
C LEU A 33 0.32 0.32 -1.52
N PHE A 34 0.43 -0.77 -0.77
CA PHE A 34 0.58 -2.13 -1.27
C PHE A 34 -0.78 -2.81 -1.33
N ARG A 35 -1.19 -3.25 -2.52
CA ARG A 35 -2.53 -3.80 -2.77
C ARG A 35 -2.66 -5.28 -2.38
N ASN A 36 -1.56 -6.03 -2.40
CA ASN A 36 -1.51 -7.45 -2.04
C ASN A 36 -0.39 -7.71 -1.03
N GLY A 37 -0.70 -8.47 0.01
CA GLY A 37 0.14 -8.61 1.21
C GLY A 37 1.32 -9.56 1.09
N LYS A 38 2.02 -9.76 0.03
CA LYS A 38 3.32 -10.50 -0.01
C LYS A 38 3.95 -10.63 -1.41
N GLU A 39 3.51 -9.91 -2.41
CA GLU A 39 4.12 -10.07 -3.72
C GLU A 39 5.28 -9.11 -3.93
N ALA A 40 6.49 -9.65 -3.92
CA ALA A 40 7.75 -8.97 -4.24
C ALA A 40 7.79 -8.30 -5.64
N ASN A 41 6.73 -8.45 -6.43
CA ASN A 41 6.58 -7.88 -7.77
C ASN A 41 5.48 -6.82 -7.88
N ASN A 42 4.85 -6.43 -6.77
CA ASN A 42 3.78 -5.44 -6.81
C ASN A 42 4.35 -4.05 -6.57
N THR A 43 4.53 -3.28 -7.63
CA THR A 43 4.90 -1.87 -7.52
C THR A 43 3.82 -1.15 -6.72
N PRO A 44 4.15 -0.56 -5.55
CA PRO A 44 3.16 0.14 -4.74
C PRO A 44 2.65 1.37 -5.49
N TYR A 45 1.41 1.76 -5.20
CA TYR A 45 0.98 3.12 -5.49
C TYR A 45 1.71 4.05 -4.52
N VAL A 46 2.31 5.12 -5.05
CA VAL A 46 3.12 6.05 -4.25
C VAL A 46 2.67 7.48 -4.49
N ARG A 47 2.55 8.24 -3.41
CA ARG A 47 2.42 9.70 -3.43
C ARG A 47 3.47 10.28 -2.48
N THR A 48 4.21 11.27 -2.98
CA THR A 48 5.32 11.87 -2.24
C THR A 48 5.59 13.28 -2.72
N ASN A 49 6.24 14.07 -1.89
CA ASN A 49 6.86 15.34 -2.27
C ASN A 49 8.40 15.27 -2.26
N TYR A 50 8.99 14.07 -2.31
CA TYR A 50 10.42 13.93 -2.52
C TYR A 50 10.88 14.55 -3.85
N PRO A 51 12.10 15.08 -3.93
CA PRO A 51 12.65 15.61 -5.17
C PRO A 51 12.62 14.57 -6.30
N ASP A 52 12.21 14.99 -7.51
CA ASP A 52 12.07 14.13 -8.67
C ASP A 52 13.36 13.32 -8.99
N GLY A 53 14.53 13.96 -8.79
CA GLY A 53 15.82 13.31 -8.98
C GLY A 53 16.06 12.12 -8.06
N TRP A 54 15.60 12.24 -6.80
CA TRP A 54 15.64 11.13 -5.86
C TRP A 54 14.65 10.02 -6.23
N VAL A 55 13.42 10.39 -6.55
CA VAL A 55 12.38 9.43 -6.97
C VAL A 55 12.85 8.63 -8.19
N ALA A 56 13.42 9.30 -9.19
CA ALA A 56 13.98 8.63 -10.36
C ALA A 56 15.11 7.65 -9.99
N GLN A 57 16.07 8.08 -9.14
CA GLN A 57 17.16 7.24 -8.67
C GLN A 57 16.65 6.04 -7.88
N TYR A 58 15.66 6.22 -7.01
CA TYR A 58 15.04 5.19 -6.19
C TYR A 58 14.41 4.10 -7.06
N LEU A 59 13.65 4.50 -8.07
CA LEU A 59 13.00 3.57 -9.01
C LEU A 59 14.00 2.85 -9.91
N MET A 60 14.97 3.58 -10.50
CA MET A 60 15.97 3.00 -11.40
C MET A 60 16.86 1.95 -10.72
N ASN A 61 17.12 2.09 -9.43
CA ASN A 61 17.95 1.16 -8.67
C ASN A 61 17.14 0.11 -7.89
N ASP A 62 15.82 0.10 -8.05
CA ASP A 62 14.93 -0.87 -7.39
C ASP A 62 15.07 -0.84 -5.85
N PHE A 63 15.30 0.34 -5.29
CA PHE A 63 15.59 0.53 -3.86
C PHE A 63 14.44 0.10 -2.94
N VAL A 64 13.22 0.01 -3.46
CA VAL A 64 12.06 -0.53 -2.72
C VAL A 64 12.34 -1.90 -2.09
N LYS A 65 13.22 -2.70 -2.70
CA LYS A 65 13.56 -4.05 -2.22
C LYS A 65 14.49 -4.08 -1.03
N ILE A 66 15.23 -3.00 -0.79
CA ILE A 66 16.20 -2.90 0.29
C ILE A 66 15.93 -1.71 1.23
N ASP A 67 14.82 -1.00 1.02
CA ASP A 67 14.45 0.15 1.84
C ASP A 67 14.20 -0.29 3.30
N PRO A 68 15.04 0.16 4.24
CA PRO A 68 14.95 -0.30 5.62
C PRO A 68 13.64 0.13 6.30
N VAL A 69 13.07 1.27 5.90
CA VAL A 69 11.80 1.77 6.45
C VAL A 69 10.65 0.88 6.01
N LEU A 70 10.59 0.52 4.73
CA LEU A 70 9.54 -0.37 4.20
C LEU A 70 9.68 -1.79 4.77
N MET A 71 10.92 -2.32 4.84
CA MET A 71 11.19 -3.64 5.41
C MET A 71 10.84 -3.71 6.91
N HIS A 72 11.16 -2.68 7.68
CA HIS A 72 10.78 -2.62 9.09
C HIS A 72 9.26 -2.55 9.25
N ALA A 73 8.59 -1.73 8.43
CA ALA A 73 7.15 -1.61 8.41
C ALA A 73 6.41 -2.91 8.04
N GLU A 74 7.05 -3.86 7.34
CA GLU A 74 6.44 -5.19 7.10
C GLU A 74 6.28 -6.01 8.38
N GLY A 75 7.15 -5.80 9.36
CA GLY A 75 7.21 -6.55 10.62
C GLY A 75 6.33 -6.00 11.74
N THR A 76 5.84 -4.76 11.62
CA THR A 76 5.03 -4.10 12.65
C THR A 76 3.91 -3.27 12.07
N ASP A 77 2.80 -3.19 12.79
CA ASP A 77 1.73 -2.24 12.52
C ASP A 77 1.78 -1.03 13.50
N ASP A 78 2.68 -1.08 14.51
CA ASP A 78 2.89 0.04 15.43
C ASP A 78 3.70 1.16 14.77
N PRO A 79 3.44 2.44 15.11
CA PRO A 79 4.28 3.56 14.69
C PRO A 79 5.71 3.42 15.24
N PHE A 80 6.71 3.78 14.44
CA PHE A 80 8.13 3.69 14.85
C PHE A 80 8.97 4.86 14.37
N CYS A 81 10.06 5.14 15.07
CA CYS A 81 11.07 6.09 14.67
C CYS A 81 12.13 5.42 13.79
N TRP A 82 12.66 6.14 12.80
CA TRP A 82 13.73 5.62 11.95
C TRP A 82 15.02 5.35 12.70
N SER A 83 15.25 6.04 13.82
CA SER A 83 16.37 5.78 14.74
C SER A 83 16.35 4.39 15.38
N GLU A 84 15.21 3.72 15.40
CA GLU A 84 15.04 2.37 15.97
C GLU A 84 15.40 1.25 14.97
N ILE A 85 15.61 1.60 13.69
CA ILE A 85 15.89 0.61 12.64
C ILE A 85 17.38 0.24 12.68
N THR A 86 17.67 -1.05 12.78
CA THR A 86 19.02 -1.57 12.59
C THR A 86 19.29 -1.77 11.10
N LEU A 87 20.33 -1.10 10.59
CA LEU A 87 20.67 -1.11 9.17
C LEU A 87 21.78 -2.12 8.86
N ASP A 88 21.64 -2.84 7.77
CA ASP A 88 22.74 -3.57 7.14
C ASP A 88 23.55 -2.66 6.18
N LEU A 89 24.63 -3.19 5.60
CA LEU A 89 25.53 -2.40 4.74
C LEU A 89 24.82 -1.85 3.47
N PRO A 90 24.03 -2.62 2.71
CA PRO A 90 23.25 -2.08 1.59
C PRO A 90 22.28 -0.98 1.98
N GLN A 91 21.61 -1.13 3.11
CA GLN A 91 20.66 -0.15 3.65
C GLN A 91 21.35 1.13 4.10
N MET A 92 22.53 1.03 4.74
CA MET A 92 23.37 2.17 5.07
C MET A 92 23.75 2.98 3.82
N GLN A 93 24.16 2.29 2.76
CA GLN A 93 24.51 2.93 1.48
C GLN A 93 23.28 3.60 0.82
N LEU A 94 22.11 3.01 0.94
CA LEU A 94 20.85 3.62 0.48
C LEU A 94 20.58 4.92 1.25
N MET A 95 20.66 4.88 2.58
CA MET A 95 20.44 6.06 3.42
C MET A 95 21.44 7.17 3.14
N GLU A 96 22.73 6.85 2.91
CA GLU A 96 23.75 7.83 2.51
C GLU A 96 23.39 8.52 1.18
N LYS A 97 22.89 7.76 0.20
CA LYS A 97 22.43 8.33 -1.08
C LYS A 97 21.20 9.21 -0.91
N ALA A 98 20.25 8.81 -0.05
CA ALA A 98 19.09 9.62 0.28
C ALA A 98 19.52 10.98 0.87
N ILE A 99 20.43 10.96 1.85
CA ILE A 99 20.99 12.16 2.47
C ILE A 99 21.69 13.06 1.45
N ALA A 100 22.53 12.48 0.57
CA ALA A 100 23.20 13.20 -0.50
C ALA A 100 22.23 13.84 -1.51
N SER A 101 21.01 13.30 -1.60
CA SER A 101 19.91 13.82 -2.42
C SER A 101 18.99 14.81 -1.70
N GLY A 102 19.37 15.22 -0.46
CA GLY A 102 18.63 16.18 0.33
C GLY A 102 17.49 15.56 1.18
N ILE A 103 17.40 14.24 1.22
CA ILE A 103 16.43 13.54 2.09
C ILE A 103 17.01 13.49 3.51
N GLY A 104 16.20 13.82 4.50
CA GLY A 104 16.65 13.86 5.89
C GLY A 104 16.91 12.47 6.49
N GLN A 105 17.65 12.45 7.58
CA GLN A 105 18.02 11.23 8.30
C GLN A 105 17.00 10.82 9.36
N THR A 106 16.12 11.74 9.73
CA THR A 106 15.20 11.55 10.85
C THR A 106 13.77 11.51 10.35
N GLY A 107 12.98 10.69 10.97
CA GLY A 107 11.58 10.57 10.62
C GLY A 107 10.89 9.51 11.45
N PHE A 108 9.61 9.40 11.21
CA PHE A 108 8.79 8.32 11.75
C PHE A 108 7.88 7.75 10.67
N THR A 109 7.41 6.56 10.94
CA THR A 109 6.52 5.84 10.02
C THR A 109 5.31 5.30 10.78
N VAL A 110 4.16 5.38 10.15
CA VAL A 110 2.90 4.81 10.61
C VAL A 110 2.40 3.85 9.55
N SER A 111 2.07 2.64 9.94
CA SER A 111 1.50 1.62 9.05
C SER A 111 0.03 1.43 9.34
N TYR A 112 -0.74 1.17 8.30
CA TYR A 112 -2.14 0.75 8.42
C TYR A 112 -2.39 -0.46 7.52
N ARG A 113 -3.07 -1.45 8.07
CA ARG A 113 -3.45 -2.68 7.35
C ARG A 113 -4.96 -2.85 7.41
N ASP A 114 -5.58 -2.99 6.27
CA ASP A 114 -7.02 -3.22 6.20
C ASP A 114 -7.39 -4.72 6.36
N PRO A 115 -8.70 -5.04 6.55
CA PRO A 115 -9.15 -6.42 6.76
C PRO A 115 -8.88 -7.38 5.59
N VAL A 116 -8.62 -6.87 4.38
CA VAL A 116 -8.26 -7.69 3.20
C VAL A 116 -6.76 -7.67 2.91
N ASN A 117 -5.96 -7.26 3.92
CA ASN A 117 -4.51 -7.30 3.93
C ASN A 117 -3.82 -6.35 2.95
N ARG A 118 -4.49 -5.27 2.52
CA ARG A 118 -3.84 -4.15 1.84
C ARG A 118 -3.16 -3.27 2.88
N ARG A 119 -1.99 -2.74 2.55
CA ARG A 119 -1.19 -1.99 3.51
C ARG A 119 -0.83 -0.61 2.98
N SER A 120 -1.02 0.41 3.80
CA SER A 120 -0.41 1.72 3.62
C SER A 120 0.72 1.94 4.62
N ILE A 121 1.83 2.50 4.12
CA ILE A 121 2.98 2.91 4.92
C ILE A 121 3.16 4.41 4.70
N LEU A 122 3.02 5.17 5.76
CA LEU A 122 3.10 6.63 5.80
C LEU A 122 4.41 7.02 6.47
N SER A 123 5.32 7.60 5.71
CA SER A 123 6.62 8.04 6.20
C SER A 123 6.71 9.57 6.24
N PHE A 124 7.07 10.10 7.38
CA PHE A 124 7.27 11.52 7.66
C PHE A 124 8.76 11.74 7.93
N ASN A 125 9.38 12.68 7.20
CA ASN A 125 10.82 12.81 7.17
C ASN A 125 11.23 14.27 7.27
N ALA A 126 12.22 14.53 8.12
CA ALA A 126 12.80 15.84 8.34
C ALA A 126 14.29 15.88 7.96
N GLN A 127 14.70 16.95 7.27
CA GLN A 127 16.09 17.16 6.83
C GLN A 127 17.06 17.37 7.99
N GLN A 128 16.64 18.10 9.01
CA GLN A 128 17.44 18.34 10.20
C GLN A 128 16.99 17.44 11.33
N ALA A 129 17.95 16.77 11.93
CA ALA A 129 17.76 16.19 13.25
C ALA A 129 17.37 17.35 14.21
N GLN A 130 16.07 17.57 14.36
CA GLN A 130 15.61 18.32 15.53
C GLN A 130 15.93 17.42 16.73
N GLY A 131 17.21 17.51 17.20
CA GLY A 131 17.75 16.91 18.37
C GLY A 131 17.28 15.49 18.69
N GLY A 132 17.98 14.45 18.20
CA GLY A 132 17.84 13.07 18.67
C GLY A 132 16.39 12.56 18.66
N ASP A 133 16.02 11.69 19.46
CA ASP A 133 14.76 10.97 19.65
C ASP A 133 13.47 11.81 19.90
N THR A 134 13.30 12.97 19.27
CA THR A 134 12.12 13.84 19.48
C THR A 134 10.80 13.23 19.04
N TRP A 135 10.82 12.29 18.10
CA TRP A 135 9.61 11.63 17.58
C TRP A 135 9.06 10.57 18.53
N LYS A 136 9.87 9.91 19.35
CA LYS A 136 9.43 8.82 20.19
C LYS A 136 8.38 9.23 21.23
N PRO A 137 8.58 10.27 22.04
CA PRO A 137 7.55 10.76 22.95
C PRO A 137 6.28 11.20 22.21
N PHE A 138 6.43 11.81 21.03
CA PHE A 138 5.31 12.22 20.20
C PHE A 138 4.47 11.01 19.72
N LEU A 139 5.12 9.93 19.26
CA LEU A 139 4.45 8.71 18.83
C LEU A 139 3.73 8.01 19.99
N GLU A 140 4.38 7.98 21.19
CA GLU A 140 3.77 7.40 22.40
C GLU A 140 2.51 8.16 22.83
N GLU A 141 2.49 9.48 22.69
CA GLU A 141 1.33 10.31 23.06
C GLU A 141 0.23 10.30 21.98
N ASN A 142 0.59 10.21 20.70
CA ASN A 142 -0.33 10.41 19.57
C ASN A 142 -0.63 9.16 18.75
N GLY A 143 -0.18 7.98 19.17
CA GLY A 143 -0.26 6.75 18.39
C GLY A 143 -1.66 6.41 17.87
N GLU A 144 -2.68 6.53 18.70
CA GLU A 144 -4.08 6.27 18.32
C GLU A 144 -4.59 7.28 17.27
N ALA A 145 -4.23 8.56 17.43
CA ALA A 145 -4.62 9.61 16.47
C ALA A 145 -3.90 9.41 15.12
N LEU A 146 -2.64 8.96 15.14
CA LEU A 146 -1.86 8.64 13.94
C LEU A 146 -2.41 7.41 13.22
N GLN A 147 -2.86 6.40 13.93
CA GLN A 147 -3.52 5.24 13.32
C GLN A 147 -4.81 5.64 12.61
N GLY A 148 -5.64 6.49 13.23
CA GLY A 148 -6.83 7.02 12.58
C GLY A 148 -6.52 7.86 11.34
N LEU A 149 -5.43 8.63 11.36
CA LEU A 149 -4.94 9.38 10.20
C LEU A 149 -4.47 8.44 9.07
N ALA A 150 -3.76 7.37 9.44
CA ALA A 150 -3.30 6.38 8.48
C ALA A 150 -4.46 5.65 7.80
N GLU A 151 -5.52 5.34 8.53
CA GLU A 151 -6.77 4.79 7.99
C GLU A 151 -7.42 5.74 6.98
N ASP A 152 -7.59 7.03 7.32
CA ASP A 152 -8.20 8.02 6.43
C ASP A 152 -7.41 8.16 5.12
N LEU A 153 -6.07 8.24 5.19
CA LEU A 153 -5.19 8.32 4.02
C LEU A 153 -5.17 7.03 3.20
N HIS A 154 -5.25 5.88 3.87
CA HIS A 154 -5.39 4.59 3.21
C HIS A 154 -6.66 4.52 2.36
N MET A 155 -7.80 4.90 2.94
CA MET A 155 -9.08 4.92 2.23
C MET A 155 -9.07 5.91 1.06
N LYS A 156 -8.45 7.08 1.24
CA LYS A 156 -8.28 8.06 0.16
C LYS A 156 -7.40 7.53 -0.96
N ALA A 157 -6.26 6.93 -0.64
CA ALA A 157 -5.35 6.33 -1.63
C ALA A 157 -6.02 5.19 -2.41
N LEU A 158 -6.81 4.36 -1.74
CA LEU A 158 -7.62 3.33 -2.39
C LEU A 158 -8.63 3.95 -3.37
N ALA A 159 -9.34 5.00 -2.96
CA ALA A 159 -10.30 5.67 -3.83
C ALA A 159 -9.63 6.23 -5.09
N GLU A 160 -8.41 6.82 -4.99
CA GLU A 160 -7.64 7.26 -6.14
C GLU A 160 -7.25 6.10 -7.05
N VAL A 161 -6.66 5.05 -6.50
CA VAL A 161 -6.26 3.85 -7.26
C VAL A 161 -7.46 3.26 -7.99
N PHE A 162 -8.62 3.21 -7.35
CA PHE A 162 -9.82 2.64 -7.97
C PHE A 162 -10.47 3.59 -8.98
N SER A 163 -10.32 4.92 -8.82
CA SER A 163 -10.78 5.88 -9.83
C SER A 163 -9.87 5.94 -11.07
N GLU A 164 -8.58 5.70 -10.89
CA GLU A 164 -7.60 5.59 -12.00
C GLU A 164 -7.73 4.25 -12.74
N MET A 165 -8.23 3.21 -12.09
CA MET A 165 -8.61 1.95 -12.73
C MET A 165 -10.05 2.12 -13.22
N GLU A 166 -10.22 2.38 -14.54
CA GLU A 166 -11.53 2.33 -15.19
C GLU A 166 -12.35 1.17 -14.63
N GLU A 167 -13.49 1.47 -14.03
CA GLU A 167 -14.45 0.59 -13.36
C GLU A 167 -13.95 -0.84 -13.11
N LEU A 168 -13.53 -1.13 -11.86
CA LEU A 168 -13.20 -2.50 -11.48
C LEU A 168 -14.34 -3.43 -11.95
N PRO A 169 -14.02 -4.48 -12.69
CA PRO A 169 -15.02 -5.39 -13.16
C PRO A 169 -15.80 -5.97 -11.97
N GLN A 170 -17.08 -5.63 -11.89
CA GLN A 170 -17.94 -6.11 -10.80
C GLN A 170 -18.23 -7.59 -10.98
N LEU A 171 -17.52 -8.42 -10.24
CA LEU A 171 -17.83 -9.84 -10.16
C LEU A 171 -19.04 -10.04 -9.25
N SER A 172 -19.99 -10.88 -9.68
CA SER A 172 -21.02 -11.35 -8.76
C SER A 172 -20.42 -12.26 -7.68
N PRO A 173 -21.08 -12.43 -6.52
CA PRO A 173 -20.59 -13.32 -5.47
C PRO A 173 -20.23 -14.73 -5.96
N ARG A 174 -21.04 -15.28 -6.88
CA ARG A 174 -20.79 -16.62 -7.45
C ARG A 174 -19.64 -16.67 -8.43
N GLU A 175 -19.40 -15.61 -9.18
CA GLU A 175 -18.21 -15.48 -10.05
C GLU A 175 -16.94 -15.42 -9.21
N SER A 176 -16.94 -14.63 -8.14
CA SER A 176 -15.82 -14.51 -7.22
C SER A 176 -15.53 -15.83 -6.49
N GLU A 177 -16.56 -16.52 -5.96
CA GLU A 177 -16.40 -17.84 -5.33
C GLU A 177 -15.79 -18.87 -6.29
N CYS A 178 -16.29 -18.94 -7.53
CA CYS A 178 -15.75 -19.86 -8.54
C CYS A 178 -14.27 -19.53 -8.86
N LEU A 179 -13.91 -18.26 -8.99
CA LEU A 179 -12.52 -17.85 -9.22
C LEU A 179 -11.60 -18.16 -8.02
N LYS A 180 -12.06 -17.95 -6.79
CA LYS A 180 -11.32 -18.32 -5.57
C LYS A 180 -10.96 -19.79 -5.56
N TRP A 181 -11.94 -20.67 -5.75
CA TRP A 181 -11.67 -22.10 -5.78
C TRP A 181 -10.78 -22.52 -6.96
N THR A 182 -10.88 -21.79 -8.10
CA THR A 182 -9.96 -22.00 -9.23
C THR A 182 -8.54 -21.58 -8.86
N ALA A 183 -8.36 -20.49 -8.15
CA ALA A 183 -7.06 -20.03 -7.64
C ALA A 183 -6.43 -21.05 -6.67
N GLU A 184 -7.28 -21.76 -5.90
CA GLU A 184 -6.89 -22.88 -5.01
C GLU A 184 -6.62 -24.21 -5.78
N GLY A 185 -6.65 -24.17 -7.11
CA GLY A 185 -6.36 -25.32 -7.97
C GLY A 185 -7.48 -26.33 -8.10
N LYS A 186 -8.73 -26.02 -7.70
CA LYS A 186 -9.86 -26.93 -7.80
C LYS A 186 -10.36 -27.06 -9.25
N ALA A 187 -10.69 -28.29 -9.66
CA ALA A 187 -11.34 -28.57 -10.94
C ALA A 187 -12.81 -28.14 -10.91
N HIS A 188 -13.40 -27.88 -12.08
CA HIS A 188 -14.80 -27.44 -12.19
C HIS A 188 -15.79 -28.39 -11.51
N THR A 189 -15.52 -29.70 -11.56
CA THR A 189 -16.32 -30.74 -10.89
C THR A 189 -16.24 -30.65 -9.37
N GLU A 190 -15.06 -30.35 -8.81
CA GLU A 190 -14.88 -30.16 -7.38
C GLU A 190 -15.56 -28.86 -6.91
N ILE A 191 -15.41 -27.78 -7.67
CA ILE A 191 -16.08 -26.50 -7.39
C ILE A 191 -17.60 -26.67 -7.40
N ALA A 192 -18.13 -27.44 -8.35
CA ALA A 192 -19.55 -27.75 -8.42
C ALA A 192 -20.06 -28.43 -7.15
N ILE A 193 -19.31 -29.40 -6.64
CA ILE A 193 -19.63 -30.09 -5.37
C ILE A 193 -19.57 -29.10 -4.18
N ILE A 194 -18.48 -28.32 -4.09
CA ILE A 194 -18.24 -27.38 -2.96
C ILE A 194 -19.37 -26.34 -2.88
N LEU A 195 -19.76 -25.79 -4.04
CA LEU A 195 -20.75 -24.70 -4.10
C LEU A 195 -22.20 -25.18 -4.25
N GLY A 196 -22.43 -26.49 -4.35
CA GLY A 196 -23.77 -27.06 -4.58
C GLY A 196 -24.37 -26.68 -5.95
N LEU A 197 -23.54 -26.62 -7.00
CA LEU A 197 -23.90 -26.21 -8.35
C LEU A 197 -23.70 -27.37 -9.34
N SER A 198 -24.19 -27.18 -10.57
CA SER A 198 -23.80 -28.05 -11.69
C SER A 198 -22.43 -27.62 -12.25
N GLU A 199 -21.64 -28.56 -12.78
CA GLU A 199 -20.41 -28.25 -13.49
C GLU A 199 -20.60 -27.23 -14.63
N HIS A 200 -21.72 -27.34 -15.33
CA HIS A 200 -22.13 -26.43 -16.40
C HIS A 200 -22.30 -25.00 -15.86
N THR A 201 -22.91 -24.85 -14.68
CA THR A 201 -23.09 -23.54 -14.00
C THR A 201 -21.76 -22.94 -13.58
N VAL A 202 -20.84 -23.74 -13.02
CA VAL A 202 -19.48 -23.28 -12.67
C VAL A 202 -18.74 -22.79 -13.90
N ARG A 203 -18.75 -23.55 -15.00
CA ARG A 203 -18.13 -23.12 -16.27
C ARG A 203 -18.73 -21.82 -16.79
N SER A 204 -20.04 -21.62 -16.64
CA SER A 204 -20.73 -20.39 -17.03
C SER A 204 -20.25 -19.20 -16.20
N TYR A 205 -20.20 -19.31 -14.87
CA TYR A 205 -19.69 -18.24 -13.99
C TYR A 205 -18.23 -17.90 -14.31
N LEU A 206 -17.36 -18.88 -14.46
CA LEU A 206 -15.96 -18.66 -14.80
C LEU A 206 -15.79 -18.02 -16.20
N LYS A 207 -16.64 -18.35 -17.16
CA LYS A 207 -16.66 -17.72 -18.48
C LYS A 207 -17.05 -16.24 -18.37
N VAL A 208 -18.09 -15.93 -17.61
CA VAL A 208 -18.54 -14.53 -17.42
C VAL A 208 -17.49 -13.74 -16.67
N ALA A 209 -16.93 -14.28 -15.59
CA ALA A 209 -15.85 -13.66 -14.84
C ALA A 209 -14.63 -13.35 -15.73
N ARG A 210 -14.23 -14.30 -16.59
CA ARG A 210 -13.14 -14.11 -17.55
C ARG A 210 -13.41 -12.96 -18.54
N ILE A 211 -14.65 -12.83 -19.02
CA ILE A 211 -15.04 -11.74 -19.92
C ILE A 211 -15.01 -10.41 -19.17
N LYS A 212 -15.59 -10.34 -17.97
CA LYS A 212 -15.58 -9.13 -17.14
C LYS A 212 -14.16 -8.66 -16.79
N LEU A 213 -13.24 -9.61 -16.61
CA LEU A 213 -11.81 -9.33 -16.33
C LEU A 213 -11.00 -9.07 -17.61
N ASP A 214 -11.65 -8.99 -18.78
CA ASP A 214 -10.96 -8.82 -20.07
C ASP A 214 -9.75 -9.75 -20.19
N SER A 215 -9.96 -11.06 -20.04
CA SER A 215 -8.92 -12.07 -19.99
C SER A 215 -9.09 -13.11 -21.09
N VAL A 216 -7.98 -13.48 -21.73
CA VAL A 216 -7.99 -14.49 -22.80
C VAL A 216 -7.96 -15.93 -22.25
N SER A 217 -7.50 -16.11 -21.01
CA SER A 217 -7.46 -17.42 -20.34
C SER A 217 -8.01 -17.33 -18.91
N LEU A 218 -8.39 -18.50 -18.36
CA LEU A 218 -8.84 -18.58 -16.97
C LEU A 218 -7.70 -18.30 -15.99
N ALA A 219 -6.49 -18.75 -16.28
CA ALA A 219 -5.31 -18.44 -15.48
C ALA A 219 -5.02 -16.93 -15.42
N GLN A 220 -5.16 -16.23 -16.56
CA GLN A 220 -5.05 -14.77 -16.61
C GLN A 220 -6.16 -14.09 -15.81
N ALA A 221 -7.40 -14.61 -15.87
CA ALA A 221 -8.52 -14.07 -15.09
C ALA A 221 -8.27 -14.21 -13.57
N VAL A 222 -7.77 -15.35 -13.13
CA VAL A 222 -7.38 -15.58 -11.73
C VAL A 222 -6.27 -14.61 -11.33
N ALA A 223 -5.21 -14.48 -12.14
CA ALA A 223 -4.11 -13.55 -11.85
C ALA A 223 -4.60 -12.10 -11.73
N LYS A 224 -5.42 -11.62 -12.69
CA LYS A 224 -6.00 -10.27 -12.65
C LYS A 224 -6.91 -10.07 -11.44
N ALA A 225 -7.79 -11.03 -11.14
CA ALA A 225 -8.69 -10.94 -10.00
C ALA A 225 -7.94 -10.87 -8.67
N SER A 226 -6.86 -11.66 -8.51
CA SER A 226 -5.97 -11.59 -7.35
C SER A 226 -5.25 -10.23 -7.28
N GLN A 227 -4.67 -9.74 -8.38
CA GLN A 227 -3.99 -8.45 -8.43
C GLN A 227 -4.93 -7.27 -8.09
N MET A 228 -6.21 -7.38 -8.48
CA MET A 228 -7.24 -6.37 -8.20
C MET A 228 -7.88 -6.54 -6.81
N GLY A 229 -7.51 -7.58 -6.03
CA GLY A 229 -8.11 -7.87 -4.73
C GLY A 229 -9.59 -8.28 -4.80
N LEU A 230 -10.02 -8.86 -5.91
CA LEU A 230 -11.40 -9.32 -6.14
C LEU A 230 -11.62 -10.76 -5.63
N ILE A 231 -10.52 -11.48 -5.40
CA ILE A 231 -10.51 -12.83 -4.85
C ILE A 231 -9.34 -13.02 -3.88
#